data_f4066edfba773ff2627ddf5519cdcf81
#
_entry.id   f4066edfba773ff2627ddf5519cdcf81
#
_cell.length_a   1.000
_cell.length_b   1.000
_cell.length_c   1.000
_cell.angle_alpha   90.00
_cell.angle_beta   90.00
_cell.angle_gamma   90.00
#
_symmetry.space_group_name_H-M   'P 1'
#
loop_
_entity.id
_entity.type
_entity.pdbx_description
1 polymer ?
#
loop_
_entity_poly.entity_id
_entity_poly.type
_entity_poly.pdbx_seq_one_letter_code
_entity_poly.pdbx_strand_id
1 'polypeptide(L)'
;MEIQKQFLRKGRDYNRSGAQLRPKLIGLYELKDNLPNMLASNVVSHQDEGITTVFHFVVDGKGSVIQAVPLTEKARFMPTYYMNELVSILVVPFNVDGSLSDKQYESLVELVKYIKVTCGLKDIKELNMRCFSDPDKFNEFILATENTTVNII
;
A
#
# COMPACT_ATOMS: atom_id res chain seq x y z
N MET A 1 13.76 -4.22 -5.68
CA MET A 1 13.01 -3.86 -4.45
C MET A 1 12.90 -5.08 -3.56
N GLU A 2 13.18 -4.88 -2.29
CA GLU A 2 13.05 -5.95 -1.31
C GLU A 2 11.80 -5.72 -0.48
N ILE A 3 10.95 -6.73 -0.40
CA ILE A 3 9.76 -6.70 0.44
C ILE A 3 10.02 -7.56 1.66
N GLN A 4 10.02 -6.95 2.83
CA GLN A 4 10.10 -7.69 4.08
C GLN A 4 8.70 -8.15 4.47
N LYS A 5 8.59 -9.39 4.92
CA LYS A 5 7.31 -9.93 5.37
C LYS A 5 7.26 -9.92 6.89
N GLN A 6 6.28 -9.24 7.43
CA GLN A 6 6.02 -9.20 8.87
C GLN A 6 4.52 -9.37 9.06
N PHE A 7 4.05 -10.61 8.87
CA PHE A 7 2.62 -10.89 8.86
C PHE A 7 2.00 -10.76 10.24
N LEU A 8 0.87 -10.06 10.27
CA LEU A 8 0.03 -9.92 11.46
C LEU A 8 -0.79 -11.21 11.67
N ARG A 9 -1.41 -11.32 12.83
CA ARG A 9 -2.16 -12.51 13.16
C ARG A 9 -3.55 -12.49 12.57
N LYS A 10 -3.83 -13.48 11.72
CA LYS A 10 -5.12 -13.65 11.11
C LYS A 10 -6.20 -13.90 12.17
N GLY A 11 -7.37 -13.32 11.97
CA GLY A 11 -8.49 -13.46 12.90
C GLY A 11 -8.45 -12.51 14.07
N ARG A 12 -7.26 -12.13 14.53
CA ARG A 12 -7.10 -11.13 15.58
C ARG A 12 -6.90 -9.74 15.02
N ASP A 13 -5.95 -9.60 14.10
CA ASP A 13 -5.50 -8.32 13.60
C ASP A 13 -6.16 -7.96 12.27
N TYR A 14 -6.55 -8.95 11.49
CA TYR A 14 -7.18 -8.75 10.20
C TYR A 14 -8.08 -9.95 9.86
N ASN A 15 -8.93 -9.77 8.86
CA ASN A 15 -9.77 -10.82 8.23
C ASN A 15 -10.48 -11.76 9.22
N ARG A 16 -11.15 -11.20 10.21
CA ARG A 16 -11.86 -12.00 11.22
C ARG A 16 -13.00 -12.83 10.64
N SER A 17 -13.56 -12.40 9.51
CA SER A 17 -14.67 -13.11 8.88
C SER A 17 -14.24 -14.36 8.10
N GLY A 18 -12.94 -14.57 7.92
CA GLY A 18 -12.42 -15.69 7.14
C GLY A 18 -12.61 -15.56 5.64
N ALA A 19 -13.23 -14.48 5.17
CA ALA A 19 -13.44 -14.28 3.74
C ALA A 19 -12.13 -13.95 3.03
N GLN A 20 -11.96 -14.50 1.84
CA GLN A 20 -10.77 -14.26 1.04
C GLN A 20 -10.85 -12.94 0.30
N LEU A 21 -9.68 -12.34 0.08
CA LEU A 21 -9.57 -11.17 -0.77
C LEU A 21 -9.79 -11.59 -2.22
N ARG A 22 -10.61 -10.82 -2.94
CA ARG A 22 -10.77 -10.94 -4.38
C ARG A 22 -10.34 -9.60 -4.99
N PRO A 23 -9.03 -9.43 -5.23
CA PRO A 23 -8.50 -8.12 -5.57
C PRO A 23 -8.99 -7.62 -6.92
N LYS A 24 -9.44 -6.37 -6.95
CA LYS A 24 -9.87 -5.69 -8.16
C LYS A 24 -9.12 -4.38 -8.37
N LEU A 25 -8.63 -3.79 -7.29
CA LEU A 25 -7.91 -2.53 -7.40
C LEU A 25 -6.89 -2.37 -6.28
N ILE A 26 -5.96 -1.45 -6.49
CA ILE A 26 -4.92 -1.10 -5.51
C ILE A 26 -5.29 0.24 -4.91
N GLY A 27 -5.32 0.33 -3.59
CA GLY A 27 -5.61 1.57 -2.89
C GLY A 27 -4.39 2.14 -2.20
N LEU A 28 -4.13 3.42 -2.41
CA LEU A 28 -3.02 4.13 -1.80
C LEU A 28 -3.55 5.05 -0.72
N TYR A 29 -3.05 4.89 0.49
CA TYR A 29 -3.43 5.71 1.64
C TYR A 29 -2.22 6.41 2.20
N GLU A 30 -2.39 7.64 2.68
CA GLU A 30 -1.34 8.37 3.38
C GLU A 30 -1.56 8.29 4.87
N LEU A 31 -0.51 8.00 5.63
CA LEU A 31 -0.54 8.10 7.08
C LEU A 31 -0.46 9.58 7.45
N LYS A 32 -1.51 10.11 8.08
CA LYS A 32 -1.63 11.53 8.37
C LYS A 32 -1.28 11.92 9.80
N ASP A 33 -1.27 10.95 10.68
CA ASP A 33 -0.99 11.23 12.07
C ASP A 33 0.48 11.06 12.38
N ASN A 34 1.32 11.70 11.85
CA ASN A 34 2.25 11.85 11.69
C ASN A 34 3.47 12.16 12.19
N LEU A 35 4.25 11.31 12.29
CA LEU A 35 5.66 11.41 12.45
C LEU A 35 6.27 11.07 11.10
N PRO A 36 6.72 12.06 10.34
CA PRO A 36 7.16 11.81 8.96
C PRO A 36 8.32 10.85 8.82
N ASN A 37 9.02 10.52 9.91
CA ASN A 37 10.13 9.57 9.87
C ASN A 37 9.79 8.22 10.51
N MET A 38 8.52 7.92 10.66
CA MET A 38 8.14 6.63 11.25
C MET A 38 8.51 5.50 10.29
N LEU A 39 9.24 4.51 10.80
CA LEU A 39 9.64 3.36 10.01
C LEU A 39 8.46 2.40 9.78
N ALA A 40 8.46 1.73 8.64
CA ALA A 40 7.41 0.77 8.30
C ALA A 40 7.25 -0.30 9.38
N SER A 41 8.36 -0.79 9.94
CA SER A 41 8.33 -1.79 11.02
C SER A 41 7.58 -1.29 12.26
N ASN A 42 7.73 -0.01 12.60
CA ASN A 42 7.03 0.56 13.74
C ASN A 42 5.53 0.69 13.47
N VAL A 43 5.16 1.06 12.25
CA VAL A 43 3.76 1.15 11.85
C VAL A 43 3.11 -0.22 11.94
N VAL A 44 3.75 -1.25 11.42
CA VAL A 44 3.22 -2.62 11.45
C VAL A 44 3.09 -3.11 12.90
N SER A 45 4.06 -2.79 13.75
CA SER A 45 3.99 -3.16 15.17
C SER A 45 2.79 -2.53 15.88
N HIS A 46 2.44 -1.29 15.55
CA HIS A 46 1.22 -0.67 16.07
C HIS A 46 -0.04 -1.38 15.58
N GLN A 47 -0.06 -1.81 14.34
CA GLN A 47 -1.19 -2.58 13.81
C GLN A 47 -1.33 -3.92 14.54
N ASP A 48 -0.22 -4.52 14.95
CA ASP A 48 -0.20 -5.77 15.69
C ASP A 48 -0.83 -5.65 17.08
N GLU A 49 -1.05 -4.46 17.58
CA GLU A 49 -1.75 -4.24 18.85
C GLU A 49 -3.27 -4.32 18.72
N GLY A 50 -3.78 -4.76 17.59
CA GLY A 50 -5.23 -4.89 17.37
C GLY A 50 -5.93 -3.59 17.07
N ILE A 51 -5.19 -2.59 16.68
CA ILE A 51 -5.74 -1.28 16.31
C ILE A 51 -6.46 -1.37 14.98
N THR A 52 -7.45 -0.56 14.85
CA THR A 52 -8.55 -0.64 13.92
C THR A 52 -8.25 -0.72 12.44
N THR A 53 -7.10 -0.26 11.97
CA THR A 53 -6.81 -0.19 10.55
C THR A 53 -5.53 -0.96 10.23
N VAL A 54 -5.64 -1.94 9.34
CA VAL A 54 -4.53 -2.81 8.95
C VAL A 54 -4.44 -2.79 7.43
N PHE A 55 -3.24 -2.62 6.91
CA PHE A 55 -2.97 -2.56 5.48
C PHE A 55 -2.18 -3.77 5.01
N HIS A 56 -2.27 -4.10 3.73
CA HIS A 56 -1.47 -5.18 3.15
C HIS A 56 0.02 -4.83 3.15
N PHE A 57 0.33 -3.58 2.80
CA PHE A 57 1.71 -3.11 2.71
C PHE A 57 1.88 -1.76 3.38
N VAL A 58 3.08 -1.52 3.87
CA VAL A 58 3.48 -0.20 4.38
C VAL A 58 4.78 0.20 3.71
N VAL A 59 4.84 1.42 3.18
CA VAL A 59 6.03 2.01 2.57
C VAL A 59 6.43 3.23 3.38
N ASP A 60 7.63 3.23 3.96
CA ASP A 60 8.11 4.36 4.77
C ASP A 60 8.94 5.36 3.95
N GLY A 61 9.35 6.44 4.61
CA GLY A 61 10.10 7.51 3.97
C GLY A 61 11.48 7.11 3.44
N LYS A 62 12.03 6.02 3.93
CA LYS A 62 13.31 5.49 3.44
C LYS A 62 13.13 4.58 2.24
N GLY A 63 11.90 4.32 1.82
CA GLY A 63 11.60 3.40 0.75
C GLY A 63 11.56 1.94 1.17
N SER A 64 11.55 1.66 2.48
CA SER A 64 11.39 0.30 2.98
C SER A 64 9.95 -0.15 2.84
N VAL A 65 9.76 -1.39 2.40
CA VAL A 65 8.44 -1.96 2.17
C VAL A 65 8.26 -3.17 3.06
N ILE A 66 7.19 -3.18 3.83
CA ILE A 66 6.81 -4.34 4.65
C ILE A 66 5.44 -4.82 4.22
N GLN A 67 5.31 -6.13 4.05
CA GLN A 67 4.02 -6.77 3.82
C GLN A 67 3.50 -7.30 5.15
N ALA A 68 2.35 -6.80 5.57
CA ALA A 68 1.74 -7.17 6.85
C ALA A 68 0.61 -8.17 6.71
N VAL A 69 -0.01 -8.26 5.53
CA VAL A 69 -1.12 -9.18 5.28
C VAL A 69 -0.89 -9.88 3.94
N PRO A 70 -1.07 -11.20 3.88
CA PRO A 70 -0.96 -11.92 2.60
C PRO A 70 -1.95 -11.41 1.56
N LEU A 71 -1.57 -11.47 0.29
CA LEU A 71 -2.41 -10.97 -0.80
C LEU A 71 -3.67 -11.81 -1.05
N THR A 72 -3.77 -12.97 -0.44
CA THR A 72 -4.97 -13.82 -0.52
C THR A 72 -6.02 -13.45 0.51
N GLU A 73 -5.72 -12.55 1.43
CA GLU A 73 -6.57 -12.23 2.55
C GLU A 73 -6.90 -10.74 2.60
N LYS A 74 -8.09 -10.40 3.08
CA LYS A 74 -8.46 -8.99 3.19
C LYS A 74 -7.83 -8.36 4.42
N ALA A 75 -7.32 -7.16 4.24
CA ALA A 75 -6.88 -6.31 5.35
C ALA A 75 -8.10 -5.67 6.02
N ARG A 76 -7.88 -5.02 7.15
CA ARG A 76 -8.95 -4.37 7.89
C ARG A 76 -8.77 -2.87 7.88
N PHE A 77 -9.61 -2.17 7.11
CA PHE A 77 -9.56 -0.72 7.03
C PHE A 77 -10.94 -0.17 6.67
N MET A 78 -11.10 1.11 6.80
CA MET A 78 -12.31 1.81 6.42
C MET A 78 -12.09 2.57 5.11
N PRO A 79 -13.08 2.61 4.23
CA PRO A 79 -14.43 2.06 4.36
C PRO A 79 -14.49 0.55 4.14
N THR A 80 -15.33 -0.12 4.89
CA THR A 80 -15.39 -1.58 4.91
C THR A 80 -15.85 -2.22 3.61
N TYR A 81 -16.60 -1.50 2.80
CA TYR A 81 -17.11 -2.07 1.55
C TYR A 81 -16.02 -2.30 0.49
N TYR A 82 -14.84 -1.68 0.67
CA TYR A 82 -13.72 -1.95 -0.24
C TYR A 82 -12.85 -3.13 0.22
N MET A 83 -13.03 -3.61 1.44
CA MET A 83 -12.11 -4.58 2.04
C MET A 83 -11.97 -5.87 1.25
N ASN A 84 -13.03 -6.29 0.55
CA ASN A 84 -13.02 -7.54 -0.20
C ASN A 84 -12.25 -7.43 -1.53
N GLU A 85 -12.05 -6.23 -2.02
CA GLU A 85 -11.59 -5.98 -3.38
C GLU A 85 -10.28 -5.20 -3.47
N LEU A 86 -9.81 -4.68 -2.34
CA LEU A 86 -8.71 -3.72 -2.36
C LEU A 86 -7.43 -4.29 -1.77
N VAL A 87 -6.36 -4.21 -2.53
CA VAL A 87 -5.02 -4.38 -1.99
C VAL A 87 -4.58 -3.00 -1.50
N SER A 88 -4.35 -2.86 -0.20
CA SER A 88 -4.11 -1.58 0.41
C SER A 88 -2.64 -1.35 0.71
N ILE A 89 -2.17 -0.14 0.40
CA ILE A 89 -0.82 0.31 0.69
C ILE A 89 -0.90 1.57 1.54
N LEU A 90 -0.28 1.52 2.72
CA LEU A 90 -0.13 2.70 3.55
C LEU A 90 1.22 3.33 3.27
N VAL A 91 1.21 4.60 2.93
CA VAL A 91 2.44 5.36 2.68
C VAL A 91 2.66 6.30 3.84
N VAL A 92 3.87 6.27 4.41
CA VAL A 92 4.29 7.20 5.45
C VAL A 92 5.16 8.25 4.77
N PRO A 93 4.63 9.44 4.45
CA PRO A 93 5.38 10.43 3.67
C PRO A 93 6.68 10.84 4.33
N PHE A 94 7.72 11.01 3.53
CA PHE A 94 9.01 11.47 4.02
C PHE A 94 8.93 12.92 4.52
N ASN A 95 8.16 13.76 3.81
CA ASN A 95 8.07 15.17 4.14
C ASN A 95 6.77 15.52 4.86
N VAL A 96 6.81 16.54 5.69
CA VAL A 96 5.67 17.00 6.48
C VAL A 96 4.51 17.45 5.61
N ASP A 97 4.80 17.96 4.41
CA ASP A 97 3.78 18.40 3.47
C ASP A 97 3.12 17.24 2.69
N GLY A 98 3.54 16.01 2.95
CA GLY A 98 3.01 14.82 2.27
C GLY A 98 3.76 14.41 1.02
N SER A 99 4.80 15.15 0.62
CA SER A 99 5.59 14.77 -0.54
C SER A 99 6.50 13.60 -0.22
N LEU A 100 6.80 12.80 -1.23
CA LEU A 100 7.56 11.56 -1.08
C LEU A 100 9.03 11.81 -1.41
N SER A 101 9.92 11.06 -0.76
CA SER A 101 11.33 11.05 -1.17
C SER A 101 11.46 10.29 -2.50
N ASP A 102 12.57 10.48 -3.20
CA ASP A 102 12.81 9.77 -4.46
C ASP A 102 12.82 8.26 -4.25
N LYS A 103 13.47 7.79 -3.20
CA LYS A 103 13.50 6.36 -2.87
C LYS A 103 12.13 5.82 -2.55
N GLN A 104 11.33 6.58 -1.82
CA GLN A 104 9.97 6.20 -1.48
C GLN A 104 9.09 6.10 -2.72
N TYR A 105 9.22 7.07 -3.61
CA TYR A 105 8.49 7.08 -4.88
C TYR A 105 8.88 5.85 -5.72
N GLU A 106 10.17 5.58 -5.87
CA GLU A 106 10.64 4.41 -6.60
C GLU A 106 10.12 3.11 -6.00
N SER A 107 10.17 2.96 -4.69
CA SER A 107 9.67 1.78 -4.01
C SER A 107 8.17 1.60 -4.21
N LEU A 108 7.43 2.70 -4.17
CA LEU A 108 5.99 2.67 -4.37
C LEU A 108 5.65 2.25 -5.81
N VAL A 109 6.36 2.78 -6.79
CA VAL A 109 6.18 2.39 -8.20
C VAL A 109 6.44 0.89 -8.37
N GLU A 110 7.56 0.40 -7.85
CA GLU A 110 7.90 -1.01 -7.98
C GLU A 110 6.93 -1.93 -7.25
N LEU A 111 6.48 -1.52 -6.08
CA LEU A 111 5.50 -2.27 -5.31
C LEU A 111 4.18 -2.39 -6.08
N VAL A 112 3.71 -1.29 -6.64
CA VAL A 112 2.47 -1.31 -7.43
C VAL A 112 2.62 -2.19 -8.66
N LYS A 113 3.76 -2.14 -9.35
CA LYS A 113 4.03 -3.04 -10.48
C LYS A 113 3.98 -4.50 -10.05
N TYR A 114 4.60 -4.81 -8.92
CA TYR A 114 4.60 -6.16 -8.36
C TYR A 114 3.18 -6.65 -8.07
N ILE A 115 2.36 -5.82 -7.44
CA ILE A 115 0.98 -6.18 -7.12
C ILE A 115 0.15 -6.36 -8.39
N LYS A 116 0.32 -5.48 -9.37
CA LYS A 116 -0.40 -5.59 -10.65
C LYS A 116 -0.14 -6.92 -11.33
N VAL A 117 1.11 -7.35 -11.38
CA VAL A 117 1.47 -8.62 -12.00
C VAL A 117 0.97 -9.78 -11.16
N THR A 118 1.20 -9.74 -9.86
CA THR A 118 0.87 -10.86 -8.97
C THR A 118 -0.64 -11.10 -8.89
N CYS A 119 -1.43 -10.03 -8.88
CA CYS A 119 -2.88 -10.12 -8.72
C CYS A 119 -3.65 -9.93 -10.03
N GLY A 120 -2.99 -9.61 -11.12
CA GLY A 120 -3.66 -9.33 -12.39
C GLY A 120 -4.47 -8.04 -12.39
N LEU A 121 -4.01 -7.03 -11.66
CA LEU A 121 -4.75 -5.78 -11.49
C LEU A 121 -4.29 -4.71 -12.44
N LYS A 122 -5.19 -3.77 -12.75
CA LYS A 122 -4.89 -2.62 -13.61
C LYS A 122 -5.21 -1.29 -12.92
N ASP A 123 -6.17 -1.29 -12.01
CA ASP A 123 -6.70 -0.05 -11.46
C ASP A 123 -6.05 0.33 -10.14
N ILE A 124 -5.68 1.60 -10.03
CA ILE A 124 -5.11 2.18 -8.83
C ILE A 124 -6.01 3.32 -8.40
N LYS A 125 -6.28 3.40 -7.11
CA LYS A 125 -7.05 4.50 -6.55
C LYS A 125 -6.24 5.16 -5.43
N GLU A 126 -6.03 6.48 -5.55
CA GLU A 126 -5.47 7.21 -4.43
C GLU A 126 -6.60 7.55 -3.47
N LEU A 127 -6.31 7.43 -2.19
CA LEU A 127 -7.28 7.67 -1.13
C LEU A 127 -6.63 8.61 -0.11
N ASN A 128 -6.91 9.89 -0.24
CA ASN A 128 -6.39 10.93 0.65
C ASN A 128 -4.86 11.10 0.62
N MET A 129 -4.22 10.93 -0.52
CA MET A 129 -2.79 11.20 -0.64
C MET A 129 -2.55 12.61 -1.14
N ARG A 130 -1.97 13.45 -0.30
CA ARG A 130 -1.71 14.86 -0.65
C ARG A 130 -0.81 15.02 -1.87
N CYS A 131 0.20 14.16 -2.03
CA CYS A 131 1.12 14.27 -3.16
C CYS A 131 0.43 13.95 -4.50
N PHE A 132 -0.69 13.22 -4.46
CA PHE A 132 -1.44 12.87 -5.66
C PHE A 132 -2.77 13.62 -5.79
N SER A 133 -2.96 14.66 -5.01
CA SER A 133 -4.12 15.54 -5.17
C SER A 133 -4.04 16.34 -6.47
N ASP A 134 -2.83 16.53 -6.99
CA ASP A 134 -2.61 17.07 -8.32
C ASP A 134 -2.82 15.95 -9.34
N PRO A 135 -3.84 16.07 -10.24
CA PRO A 135 -4.11 15.03 -11.22
C PRO A 135 -2.95 14.71 -12.14
N ASP A 136 -2.12 15.69 -12.47
CA ASP A 136 -0.97 15.47 -13.34
C ASP A 136 0.08 14.59 -12.67
N LYS A 137 0.34 14.80 -11.39
CA LYS A 137 1.27 13.96 -10.63
C LYS A 137 0.74 12.55 -10.46
N PHE A 138 -0.54 12.40 -10.24
CA PHE A 138 -1.14 11.06 -10.13
C PHE A 138 -1.09 10.32 -11.46
N ASN A 139 -1.39 10.99 -12.55
CA ASN A 139 -1.28 10.40 -13.89
C ASN A 139 0.15 9.98 -14.22
N GLU A 140 1.13 10.79 -13.84
CA GLU A 140 2.53 10.47 -14.00
C GLU A 140 2.90 9.20 -13.24
N PHE A 141 2.41 9.07 -12.01
CA PHE A 141 2.61 7.87 -11.21
C PHE A 141 1.96 6.65 -11.87
N ILE A 142 0.73 6.77 -12.36
CA ILE A 142 0.04 5.68 -13.04
C ILE A 142 0.84 5.22 -14.25
N LEU A 143 1.33 6.16 -15.05
CA LEU A 143 2.17 5.83 -16.21
C LEU A 143 3.45 5.11 -15.81
N ALA A 144 4.07 5.56 -14.72
CA ALA A 144 5.28 4.92 -14.22
C ALA A 144 5.05 3.49 -13.74
N THR A 145 3.82 3.17 -13.32
CA THR A 145 3.48 1.82 -12.85
C THR A 145 2.99 0.90 -13.96
N GLU A 146 2.87 1.39 -15.19
CA GLU A 146 2.47 0.53 -16.29
C GLU A 146 3.55 -0.48 -16.58
N ASN A 147 3.14 -1.75 -16.58
CA ASN A 147 4.04 -2.80 -16.97
C ASN A 147 4.09 -2.81 -18.48
N THR A 148 5.00 -2.03 -19.01
CA THR A 148 5.34 -2.18 -20.38
C THR A 148 6.05 -3.48 -20.53
N THR A 149 5.30 -4.49 -20.84
CA THR A 149 5.89 -5.64 -21.42
C THR A 149 6.44 -5.18 -22.75
N VAL A 150 7.68 -5.06 -22.80
CA VAL A 150 8.29 -4.76 -24.03
C VAL A 150 8.01 -5.89 -24.91
N ASN A 151 7.18 -5.61 -25.80
CA ASN A 151 7.02 -6.50 -26.80
C ASN A 151 8.12 -6.50 -27.65
N ILE A 152 8.90 -7.34 -27.37
CA ILE A 152 9.79 -7.63 -28.25
C ILE A 152 9.30 -8.50 -29.22
N ILE A 153 9.29 -8.16 -30.22
CA ILE A 153 8.99 -9.01 -31.29
C ILE A 153 10.17 -9.68 -31.84
#